data_cfa1a2952c72dc177852ddecf71133f0
#
_entry.id   cfa1a2952c72dc177852ddecf71133f0
#
_cell.length_a   1.000
_cell.length_b   1.000
_cell.length_c   1.000
_cell.angle_alpha   90.00
_cell.angle_beta   90.00
_cell.angle_gamma   90.00
#
_symmetry.space_group_name_H-M   'P 1'
#
loop_
_entity.id
_entity.type
_entity.pdbx_description
1 polymer ?
#
loop_
_entity_poly.entity_id
_entity_poly.type
_entity_poly.pdbx_seq_one_letter_code
_entity_poly.pdbx_strand_id
1 'polypeptide(L)'
;NGHGKMDVTNAITQSCDVFFYEISKKLGIDKIAKVAEDFGLGQIFNISMPNQKKGIIPSKKWKKTTLGESWYAGETLISGIGQGFVLTSPFQLAVMTSIIASDGKLIQPTILKSNETNFEISKKYSDEIKIIKEAMFKVVNEKKGTANRSKSKDFQFSGKTGTSQVKKILMSERESENFRNIEIEWKNRDHALFVGYMPSS
;
A
#
# COMPACT_ATOMS: atom_id res chain seq x y z
N ASN A 1 13.05 -15.50 15.18
CA ASN A 1 11.73 -16.10 15.34
C ASN A 1 10.78 -15.38 14.38
N GLY A 2 10.27 -16.07 13.37
CA GLY A 2 9.30 -15.52 12.42
C GLY A 2 7.88 -15.51 13.02
N HIS A 3 6.88 -15.00 12.23
CA HIS A 3 5.48 -14.93 12.65
C HIS A 3 4.77 -16.30 12.74
N GLY A 4 5.42 -17.37 12.30
CA GLY A 4 4.83 -18.71 12.28
C GLY A 4 3.77 -18.88 11.17
N LYS A 5 2.75 -19.71 11.44
CA LYS A 5 1.65 -19.95 10.49
C LYS A 5 0.70 -18.74 10.48
N MET A 6 0.45 -18.18 9.30
CA MET A 6 -0.32 -16.94 9.10
C MET A 6 -1.46 -17.14 8.11
N ASP A 7 -2.60 -16.58 8.41
CA ASP A 7 -3.66 -16.27 7.44
C ASP A 7 -3.51 -14.82 6.93
N VAL A 8 -4.35 -14.42 5.97
CA VAL A 8 -4.28 -13.09 5.37
C VAL A 8 -4.56 -11.96 6.36
N THR A 9 -5.55 -12.14 7.25
CA THR A 9 -5.91 -11.14 8.25
C THR A 9 -4.75 -10.88 9.22
N ASN A 10 -4.15 -11.95 9.76
CA ASN A 10 -2.98 -11.82 10.64
C ASN A 10 -1.74 -11.29 9.91
N ALA A 11 -1.55 -11.66 8.65
CA ALA A 11 -0.43 -11.17 7.85
C ALA A 11 -0.51 -9.65 7.60
N ILE A 12 -1.71 -9.12 7.34
CA ILE A 12 -1.93 -7.67 7.24
C ILE A 12 -1.74 -7.01 8.60
N THR A 13 -2.34 -7.58 9.67
CA THR A 13 -2.28 -7.04 11.03
C THR A 13 -0.85 -6.86 11.53
N GLN A 14 0.02 -7.82 11.25
CA GLN A 14 1.41 -7.86 11.73
C GLN A 14 2.43 -7.46 10.68
N SER A 15 1.99 -7.02 9.48
CA SER A 15 2.86 -6.67 8.34
C SER A 15 3.87 -7.78 8.02
N CYS A 16 3.40 -8.98 7.70
CA CYS A 16 4.23 -10.14 7.42
C CYS A 16 4.72 -10.16 5.98
N ASP A 17 5.90 -9.62 5.70
CA ASP A 17 6.48 -9.56 4.34
C ASP A 17 6.61 -10.95 3.71
N VAL A 18 7.02 -11.97 4.47
CA VAL A 18 7.19 -13.33 3.95
C VAL A 18 5.88 -13.90 3.39
N PHE A 19 4.74 -13.65 4.06
CA PHE A 19 3.43 -14.05 3.55
C PHE A 19 3.14 -13.39 2.21
N PHE A 20 3.41 -12.08 2.09
CA PHE A 20 3.15 -11.34 0.85
C PHE A 20 4.15 -11.68 -0.25
N TYR A 21 5.39 -12.05 0.04
CA TYR A 21 6.32 -12.61 -0.95
C TYR A 21 5.76 -13.89 -1.57
N GLU A 22 5.27 -14.83 -0.76
CA GLU A 22 4.71 -16.09 -1.25
C GLU A 22 3.43 -15.88 -2.08
N ILE A 23 2.54 -14.98 -1.63
CA ILE A 23 1.33 -14.63 -2.40
C ILE A 23 1.70 -13.96 -3.73
N SER A 24 2.63 -13.00 -3.72
CA SER A 24 3.07 -12.29 -4.91
C SER A 24 3.69 -13.22 -5.95
N LYS A 25 4.49 -14.19 -5.49
CA LYS A 25 5.07 -15.22 -6.35
C LYS A 25 4.00 -16.04 -7.07
N LYS A 26 2.90 -16.38 -6.37
CA LYS A 26 1.77 -17.14 -6.93
C LYS A 26 0.92 -16.31 -7.89
N LEU A 27 0.70 -15.03 -7.61
CA LEU A 27 -0.15 -14.14 -8.40
C LEU A 27 0.55 -13.65 -9.68
N GLY A 28 1.82 -13.28 -9.55
CA GLY A 28 2.58 -12.58 -10.58
C GLY A 28 2.26 -11.10 -10.66
N ILE A 29 3.20 -10.33 -11.20
CA ILE A 29 3.15 -8.86 -11.19
C ILE A 29 1.95 -8.29 -11.96
N ASP A 30 1.56 -8.90 -13.07
CA ASP A 30 0.50 -8.33 -13.92
C ASP A 30 -0.88 -8.36 -13.22
N LYS A 31 -1.16 -9.39 -12.40
CA LYS A 31 -2.38 -9.45 -11.57
C LYS A 31 -2.35 -8.42 -10.44
N ILE A 32 -1.18 -8.26 -9.79
CA ILE A 32 -0.97 -7.27 -8.75
C ILE A 32 -1.18 -5.86 -9.32
N ALA A 33 -0.57 -5.57 -10.48
CA ALA A 33 -0.72 -4.28 -11.16
C ALA A 33 -2.19 -3.99 -11.50
N LYS A 34 -2.91 -4.98 -12.04
CA LYS A 34 -4.33 -4.81 -12.37
C LYS A 34 -5.19 -4.43 -11.17
N VAL A 35 -5.01 -5.12 -10.04
CA VAL A 35 -5.74 -4.78 -8.81
C VAL A 35 -5.36 -3.41 -8.29
N ALA A 36 -4.06 -3.06 -8.30
CA ALA A 36 -3.59 -1.74 -7.88
C ALA A 36 -4.23 -0.61 -8.71
N GLU A 37 -4.34 -0.78 -10.02
CA GLU A 37 -5.02 0.15 -10.92
C GLU A 37 -6.53 0.24 -10.64
N ASP A 38 -7.20 -0.89 -10.37
CA ASP A 38 -8.63 -0.93 -10.00
C ASP A 38 -8.90 -0.15 -8.70
N PHE A 39 -7.91 -0.01 -7.82
CA PHE A 39 -7.98 0.79 -6.59
C PHE A 39 -7.41 2.22 -6.73
N GLY A 40 -7.20 2.71 -7.96
CA GLY A 40 -6.82 4.09 -8.24
C GLY A 40 -5.33 4.39 -8.19
N LEU A 41 -4.47 3.39 -8.02
CA LEU A 41 -3.03 3.59 -8.10
C LEU A 41 -2.56 3.73 -9.56
N GLY A 42 -1.51 4.48 -9.79
CA GLY A 42 -0.97 4.70 -11.14
C GLY A 42 -1.85 5.58 -12.03
N GLN A 43 -2.76 6.39 -11.46
CA GLN A 43 -3.70 7.24 -12.20
C GLN A 43 -3.49 8.73 -11.89
N ILE A 44 -3.97 9.57 -12.81
CA ILE A 44 -4.16 11.01 -12.61
C ILE A 44 -5.67 11.23 -12.53
N PHE A 45 -6.10 11.93 -11.50
CA PHE A 45 -7.52 12.20 -11.26
C PHE A 45 -7.93 13.53 -11.92
N ASN A 46 -9.15 13.59 -12.44
CA ASN A 46 -9.70 14.82 -13.02
C ASN A 46 -10.16 15.79 -11.89
N ILE A 47 -9.19 16.43 -11.26
CA ILE A 47 -9.36 17.44 -10.23
C ILE A 47 -8.47 18.64 -10.49
N SER A 48 -8.87 19.82 -10.02
CA SER A 48 -8.10 21.07 -10.18
C SER A 48 -6.87 21.11 -9.24
N MET A 49 -6.05 20.05 -9.24
CA MET A 49 -4.81 19.97 -8.47
C MET A 49 -3.63 19.95 -9.45
N PRO A 50 -2.76 20.98 -9.46
CA PRO A 50 -1.61 21.03 -10.34
C PRO A 50 -0.56 19.98 -9.95
N ASN A 51 0.29 19.63 -10.92
CA ASN A 51 1.47 18.79 -10.72
C ASN A 51 1.21 17.37 -10.17
N GLN A 52 0.03 16.81 -10.41
CA GLN A 52 -0.22 15.40 -10.07
C GLN A 52 0.83 14.50 -10.74
N LYS A 53 1.34 13.55 -10.00
CA LYS A 53 2.25 12.52 -10.53
C LYS A 53 1.50 11.21 -10.68
N LYS A 54 1.58 10.63 -11.88
CA LYS A 54 0.95 9.33 -12.17
C LYS A 54 1.53 8.20 -11.31
N GLY A 55 2.78 8.32 -10.89
CA GLY A 55 3.49 7.21 -10.25
C GLY A 55 3.80 6.08 -11.23
N ILE A 56 4.19 4.93 -10.69
CA ILE A 56 4.51 3.73 -11.47
C ILE A 56 3.87 2.53 -10.77
N ILE A 57 2.98 1.84 -11.47
CA ILE A 57 2.52 0.50 -11.12
C ILE A 57 3.16 -0.44 -12.14
N PRO A 58 4.22 -1.16 -11.73
CA PRO A 58 5.03 -1.93 -12.66
C PRO A 58 4.27 -3.17 -13.16
N SER A 59 4.50 -3.51 -14.43
CA SER A 59 4.05 -4.73 -15.08
C SER A 59 5.15 -5.26 -15.99
N LYS A 60 5.02 -6.50 -16.47
CA LYS A 60 5.96 -7.05 -17.47
C LYS A 60 6.00 -6.17 -18.72
N LYS A 61 4.82 -5.72 -19.18
CA LYS A 61 4.71 -4.82 -20.33
C LYS A 61 5.42 -3.49 -20.08
N TRP A 62 5.12 -2.85 -18.93
CA TRP A 62 5.74 -1.58 -18.55
C TRP A 62 7.27 -1.69 -18.57
N LYS A 63 7.85 -2.70 -17.92
CA LYS A 63 9.31 -2.86 -17.86
C LYS A 63 9.91 -3.03 -19.27
N LYS A 64 9.29 -3.88 -20.11
CA LYS A 64 9.76 -4.10 -21.48
C LYS A 64 9.70 -2.86 -22.33
N THR A 65 8.63 -2.07 -22.23
CA THR A 65 8.46 -0.86 -23.06
C THR A 65 9.28 0.34 -22.56
N THR A 66 9.49 0.46 -21.24
CA THR A 66 10.14 1.64 -20.65
C THR A 66 11.64 1.44 -20.47
N LEU A 67 12.07 0.24 -20.07
CA LEU A 67 13.47 -0.06 -19.77
C LEU A 67 14.13 -0.99 -20.82
N GLY A 68 13.37 -1.57 -21.73
CA GLY A 68 13.87 -2.54 -22.71
C GLY A 68 14.21 -3.92 -22.13
N GLU A 69 13.94 -4.14 -20.85
CA GLU A 69 14.36 -5.32 -20.11
C GLU A 69 13.22 -6.31 -19.86
N SER A 70 13.56 -7.57 -19.62
CA SER A 70 12.62 -8.59 -19.15
C SER A 70 12.33 -8.42 -17.66
N TRP A 71 11.16 -8.90 -17.24
CA TRP A 71 10.75 -8.92 -15.83
C TRP A 71 11.41 -10.10 -15.09
N TYR A 72 11.97 -9.87 -13.92
CA TYR A 72 12.57 -10.90 -13.07
C TYR A 72 11.63 -11.28 -11.92
N ALA A 73 11.66 -12.56 -11.52
CA ALA A 73 10.79 -13.07 -10.45
C ALA A 73 10.99 -12.34 -9.11
N GLY A 74 12.23 -11.99 -8.77
CA GLY A 74 12.55 -11.22 -7.56
C GLY A 74 11.89 -9.85 -7.50
N GLU A 75 11.67 -9.20 -8.65
CA GLU A 75 11.00 -7.90 -8.73
C GLU A 75 9.51 -8.02 -8.35
N THR A 76 8.87 -9.17 -8.64
CA THR A 76 7.50 -9.44 -8.20
C THR A 76 7.40 -9.48 -6.67
N LEU A 77 8.36 -10.13 -6.00
CA LEU A 77 8.38 -10.23 -4.54
C LEU A 77 8.45 -8.84 -3.91
N ILE A 78 9.40 -8.03 -4.37
CA ILE A 78 9.62 -6.67 -3.86
C ILE A 78 8.42 -5.77 -4.16
N SER A 79 7.86 -5.85 -5.37
CA SER A 79 6.67 -5.07 -5.75
C SER A 79 5.43 -5.48 -4.94
N GLY A 80 5.34 -6.75 -4.53
CA GLY A 80 4.24 -7.27 -3.73
C GLY A 80 4.14 -6.71 -2.31
N ILE A 81 5.19 -6.08 -1.82
CA ILE A 81 5.21 -5.31 -0.56
C ILE A 81 5.28 -3.80 -0.80
N GLY A 82 5.03 -3.34 -2.03
CA GLY A 82 5.01 -1.91 -2.37
C GLY A 82 6.37 -1.27 -2.51
N GLN A 83 7.42 -2.05 -2.77
CA GLN A 83 8.79 -1.57 -2.95
C GLN A 83 9.27 -1.73 -4.41
N GLY A 84 10.54 -1.45 -4.67
CA GLY A 84 11.15 -1.59 -5.99
C GLY A 84 10.69 -0.50 -6.95
N PHE A 85 10.07 -0.88 -8.05
CA PHE A 85 9.57 0.08 -9.06
C PHE A 85 8.23 0.73 -8.71
N VAL A 86 7.57 0.31 -7.63
CA VAL A 86 6.28 0.88 -7.22
C VAL A 86 6.47 2.32 -6.76
N LEU A 87 5.82 3.26 -7.44
CA LEU A 87 5.76 4.67 -7.04
C LEU A 87 4.30 5.12 -7.01
N THR A 88 3.89 5.69 -5.89
CA THR A 88 2.54 6.22 -5.72
C THR A 88 2.57 7.54 -4.97
N SER A 89 1.57 8.37 -5.17
CA SER A 89 1.41 9.62 -4.41
C SER A 89 0.57 9.39 -3.15
N PRO A 90 0.74 10.23 -2.10
CA PRO A 90 -0.14 10.19 -0.93
C PRO A 90 -1.62 10.35 -1.30
N PHE A 91 -1.91 11.11 -2.34
CA PHE A 91 -3.27 11.30 -2.84
C PHE A 91 -3.87 9.99 -3.39
N GLN A 92 -3.12 9.24 -4.18
CA GLN A 92 -3.55 7.92 -4.67
C GLN A 92 -3.78 6.93 -3.52
N LEU A 93 -2.93 6.95 -2.49
CA LEU A 93 -3.13 6.14 -1.29
C LEU A 93 -4.40 6.54 -0.54
N ALA A 94 -4.72 7.83 -0.47
CA ALA A 94 -5.96 8.30 0.13
C ALA A 94 -7.19 7.83 -0.67
N VAL A 95 -7.15 7.87 -2.00
CA VAL A 95 -8.22 7.36 -2.86
C VAL A 95 -8.40 5.86 -2.68
N MET A 96 -7.33 5.08 -2.72
CA MET A 96 -7.35 3.63 -2.45
C MET A 96 -8.00 3.34 -1.09
N THR A 97 -7.59 4.07 -0.06
CA THR A 97 -8.12 3.90 1.30
C THR A 97 -9.61 4.26 1.37
N SER A 98 -10.03 5.30 0.65
CA SER A 98 -11.44 5.70 0.56
C SER A 98 -12.30 4.64 -0.12
N ILE A 99 -11.80 3.98 -1.17
CA ILE A 99 -12.47 2.86 -1.84
C ILE A 99 -12.65 1.69 -0.86
N ILE A 100 -11.62 1.35 -0.09
CA ILE A 100 -11.70 0.30 0.93
C ILE A 100 -12.71 0.69 2.02
N ALA A 101 -12.62 1.90 2.55
CA ALA A 101 -13.50 2.39 3.62
C ALA A 101 -14.98 2.39 3.23
N SER A 102 -15.27 2.69 1.96
CA SER A 102 -16.63 2.79 1.41
C SER A 102 -17.15 1.49 0.76
N ASP A 103 -16.58 0.34 1.12
CA ASP A 103 -16.98 -0.99 0.65
C ASP A 103 -16.94 -1.14 -0.89
N GLY A 104 -15.89 -0.55 -1.50
CA GLY A 104 -15.63 -0.68 -2.94
C GLY A 104 -16.30 0.37 -3.82
N LYS A 105 -16.83 1.45 -3.25
CA LYS A 105 -17.33 2.57 -4.05
C LYS A 105 -16.16 3.26 -4.74
N LEU A 106 -16.22 3.35 -6.06
CA LEU A 106 -15.24 4.09 -6.87
C LEU A 106 -15.55 5.58 -6.75
N ILE A 107 -14.87 6.24 -5.83
CA ILE A 107 -15.09 7.65 -5.50
C ILE A 107 -14.28 8.50 -6.47
N GLN A 108 -14.96 9.43 -7.16
CA GLN A 108 -14.30 10.52 -7.86
C GLN A 108 -13.92 11.60 -6.83
N PRO A 109 -12.61 11.80 -6.58
CA PRO A 109 -12.20 12.81 -5.63
C PRO A 109 -12.51 14.20 -6.15
N THR A 110 -12.93 15.12 -5.27
CA THR A 110 -13.18 16.53 -5.56
C THR A 110 -12.49 17.41 -4.54
N ILE A 111 -12.08 18.61 -4.94
CA ILE A 111 -11.57 19.65 -4.03
C ILE A 111 -12.71 20.57 -3.61
N LEU A 112 -13.61 20.83 -4.53
CA LEU A 112 -14.77 21.68 -4.26
C LEU A 112 -15.92 20.83 -3.69
N LYS A 113 -16.59 21.35 -2.66
CA LYS A 113 -17.80 20.73 -2.15
C LYS A 113 -18.87 20.75 -3.24
N SER A 114 -19.31 19.59 -3.67
CA SER A 114 -20.40 19.40 -4.63
C SER A 114 -21.56 18.69 -3.93
N ASN A 115 -22.79 19.03 -4.32
CA ASN A 115 -23.97 18.29 -3.88
C ASN A 115 -24.17 17.00 -4.70
N GLU A 116 -23.44 16.83 -5.79
CA GLU A 116 -23.46 15.63 -6.63
C GLU A 116 -22.33 14.70 -6.20
N THR A 117 -22.68 13.59 -5.62
CA THR A 117 -21.76 12.49 -5.34
C THR A 117 -21.89 11.46 -6.45
N ASN A 118 -21.08 11.60 -7.49
CA ASN A 118 -20.97 10.60 -8.53
C ASN A 118 -20.00 9.51 -8.06
N PHE A 119 -20.52 8.34 -7.70
CA PHE A 119 -19.71 7.17 -7.43
C PHE A 119 -20.32 5.95 -8.10
N GLU A 120 -19.44 5.15 -8.72
CA GLU A 120 -19.77 3.81 -9.17
C GLU A 120 -19.57 2.82 -8.04
N ILE A 121 -20.53 1.92 -7.81
CA ILE A 121 -20.36 0.84 -6.83
C ILE A 121 -19.79 -0.37 -7.58
N SER A 122 -18.53 -0.68 -7.34
CA SER A 122 -17.94 -1.92 -7.80
C SER A 122 -18.14 -3.01 -6.76
N LYS A 123 -18.93 -4.03 -7.10
CA LYS A 123 -19.09 -5.22 -6.25
C LYS A 123 -17.96 -6.25 -6.46
N LYS A 124 -16.99 -5.94 -7.32
CA LYS A 124 -15.96 -6.89 -7.78
C LYS A 124 -15.11 -7.47 -6.64
N TYR A 125 -14.91 -6.70 -5.56
CA TYR A 125 -14.02 -7.05 -4.45
C TYR A 125 -14.71 -6.96 -3.08
N SER A 126 -16.03 -7.12 -3.03
CA SER A 126 -16.80 -6.86 -1.80
C SER A 126 -16.42 -7.75 -0.61
N ASP A 127 -16.12 -9.02 -0.86
CA ASP A 127 -15.77 -9.95 0.21
C ASP A 127 -14.31 -9.80 0.64
N GLU A 128 -13.41 -9.55 -0.31
CA GLU A 128 -12.01 -9.24 -0.03
C GLU A 128 -11.86 -7.95 0.75
N ILE A 129 -12.65 -6.92 0.43
CA ILE A 129 -12.64 -5.64 1.15
C ILE A 129 -13.07 -5.83 2.62
N LYS A 130 -14.06 -6.67 2.91
CA LYS A 130 -14.46 -6.98 4.30
C LYS A 130 -13.28 -7.57 5.10
N ILE A 131 -12.54 -8.50 4.51
CA ILE A 131 -11.35 -9.11 5.14
C ILE A 131 -10.27 -8.04 5.37
N ILE A 132 -10.04 -7.15 4.40
CA ILE A 132 -9.07 -6.07 4.51
C ILE A 132 -9.48 -5.08 5.60
N LYS A 133 -10.75 -4.68 5.67
CA LYS A 133 -11.28 -3.77 6.71
C LYS A 133 -11.11 -4.37 8.10
N GLU A 134 -11.43 -5.64 8.29
CA GLU A 134 -11.20 -6.37 9.54
C GLU A 134 -9.71 -6.35 9.93
N ALA A 135 -8.83 -6.65 8.97
CA ALA A 135 -7.39 -6.63 9.21
C ALA A 135 -6.87 -5.23 9.55
N MET A 136 -7.31 -4.18 8.85
CA MET A 136 -6.96 -2.79 9.13
C MET A 136 -7.46 -2.33 10.50
N PHE A 137 -8.63 -2.81 10.95
CA PHE A 137 -9.10 -2.59 12.31
C PHE A 137 -8.14 -3.21 13.33
N LYS A 138 -7.72 -4.46 13.12
CA LYS A 138 -6.80 -5.18 14.00
C LYS A 138 -5.41 -4.55 14.05
N VAL A 139 -4.92 -3.98 12.96
CA VAL A 139 -3.64 -3.23 12.93
C VAL A 139 -3.57 -2.18 14.02
N VAL A 140 -4.67 -1.47 14.27
CA VAL A 140 -4.73 -0.38 15.27
C VAL A 140 -5.21 -0.87 16.63
N ASN A 141 -6.23 -1.74 16.66
CA ASN A 141 -6.99 -1.98 17.88
C ASN A 141 -6.57 -3.26 18.63
N GLU A 142 -5.87 -4.19 17.99
CA GLU A 142 -5.40 -5.42 18.63
C GLU A 142 -3.94 -5.35 19.09
N LYS A 143 -3.60 -6.12 20.11
CA LYS A 143 -2.28 -6.12 20.78
C LYS A 143 -1.12 -6.44 19.83
N LYS A 144 -1.34 -7.29 18.82
CA LYS A 144 -0.33 -7.65 17.80
C LYS A 144 -0.29 -6.72 16.59
N GLY A 145 -1.18 -5.72 16.55
CA GLY A 145 -1.24 -4.76 15.46
C GLY A 145 -0.05 -3.81 15.44
N THR A 146 0.48 -3.54 14.25
CA THR A 146 1.68 -2.69 14.08
C THR A 146 1.46 -1.24 14.47
N ALA A 147 0.21 -0.78 14.55
CA ALA A 147 -0.17 0.57 15.02
C ALA A 147 -0.89 0.55 16.36
N ASN A 148 -0.82 -0.52 17.15
CA ASN A 148 -1.54 -0.63 18.42
C ASN A 148 -1.21 0.47 19.43
N ARG A 149 0.00 1.03 19.40
CA ARG A 149 0.39 2.17 20.25
C ARG A 149 -0.39 3.45 19.96
N SER A 150 -1.00 3.56 18.77
CA SER A 150 -1.82 4.71 18.36
C SER A 150 -3.31 4.53 18.64
N LYS A 151 -3.71 3.39 19.25
CA LYS A 151 -5.10 3.13 19.63
C LYS A 151 -5.66 4.25 20.50
N SER A 152 -6.83 4.79 20.11
CA SER A 152 -7.57 5.76 20.91
C SER A 152 -8.49 5.05 21.91
N LYS A 153 -8.80 5.75 23.01
CA LYS A 153 -9.85 5.34 23.98
C LYS A 153 -11.21 5.93 23.62
N ASP A 154 -11.22 7.03 22.87
CA ASP A 154 -12.43 7.83 22.62
C ASP A 154 -13.12 7.44 21.31
N PHE A 155 -12.36 6.88 20.35
CA PHE A 155 -12.90 6.48 19.04
C PHE A 155 -12.13 5.31 18.45
N GLN A 156 -12.79 4.58 17.55
CA GLN A 156 -12.17 3.50 16.80
C GLN A 156 -11.89 3.94 15.37
N PHE A 157 -10.69 3.64 14.90
CA PHE A 157 -10.28 3.84 13.52
C PHE A 157 -9.50 2.63 13.00
N SER A 158 -9.49 2.49 11.70
CA SER A 158 -8.79 1.43 10.99
C SER A 158 -7.63 2.00 10.20
N GLY A 159 -6.55 1.26 10.04
CA GLY A 159 -5.41 1.75 9.26
C GLY A 159 -4.35 0.71 8.98
N LYS A 160 -3.33 1.13 8.25
CA LYS A 160 -2.17 0.31 7.91
C LYS A 160 -0.90 1.15 7.93
N THR A 161 0.11 0.65 8.61
CA THR A 161 1.47 1.19 8.58
C THR A 161 2.20 0.79 7.31
N GLY A 162 3.10 1.62 6.85
CA GLY A 162 3.97 1.34 5.72
C GLY A 162 5.34 2.00 5.91
N THR A 163 6.33 1.49 5.20
CA THR A 163 7.65 2.11 5.09
C THR A 163 8.03 2.15 3.62
N SER A 164 8.37 3.31 3.09
CA SER A 164 8.86 3.48 1.73
C SER A 164 10.34 3.73 1.74
N GLN A 165 11.11 2.82 1.13
CA GLN A 165 12.55 2.98 0.99
C GLN A 165 12.85 4.06 -0.05
N VAL A 166 13.71 5.01 0.30
CA VAL A 166 14.14 6.11 -0.57
C VAL A 166 15.42 5.74 -1.30
N LYS A 167 16.32 5.02 -0.65
CA LYS A 167 17.63 4.64 -1.19
C LYS A 167 17.75 3.12 -1.33
N LYS A 168 18.32 2.66 -2.45
CA LYS A 168 18.73 1.26 -2.58
C LYS A 168 19.91 1.00 -1.64
N ILE A 169 19.72 0.09 -0.70
CA ILE A 169 20.75 -0.34 0.24
C ILE A 169 21.52 -1.48 -0.38
N LEU A 170 22.83 -1.34 -0.53
CA LEU A 170 23.71 -2.38 -1.02
C LEU A 170 23.94 -3.46 0.07
N MET A 171 24.25 -4.70 -0.35
CA MET A 171 24.54 -5.79 0.61
C MET A 171 25.69 -5.41 1.55
N SER A 172 26.76 -4.82 1.02
CA SER A 172 27.89 -4.32 1.81
C SER A 172 27.52 -3.27 2.85
N GLU A 173 26.52 -2.43 2.56
CA GLU A 173 26.00 -1.45 3.53
C GLU A 173 25.19 -2.14 4.63
N ARG A 174 24.43 -3.21 4.31
CA ARG A 174 23.63 -3.98 5.29
C ARG A 174 24.49 -4.78 6.25
N GLU A 175 25.65 -5.25 5.81
CA GLU A 175 26.60 -6.04 6.60
C GLU A 175 27.48 -5.16 7.51
N SER A 176 27.52 -3.84 7.29
CA SER A 176 28.23 -2.91 8.17
C SER A 176 27.42 -2.69 9.45
N GLU A 177 28.07 -2.84 10.62
CA GLU A 177 27.47 -2.62 11.96
C GLU A 177 26.97 -1.18 12.17
N ASN A 178 27.37 -0.25 11.30
CA ASN A 178 27.06 1.19 11.39
C ASN A 178 25.79 1.60 10.62
N PHE A 179 24.99 0.64 10.08
CA PHE A 179 23.80 0.98 9.32
C PHE A 179 22.62 1.36 10.24
N ARG A 180 22.71 2.55 10.87
CA ARG A 180 21.61 3.14 11.64
C ARG A 180 21.00 4.29 10.84
N ASN A 181 19.66 4.33 10.75
CA ASN A 181 18.93 5.44 10.11
C ASN A 181 19.31 6.84 10.63
N ILE A 182 19.90 6.92 11.82
CA ILE A 182 20.36 8.18 12.44
C ILE A 182 21.54 8.80 11.68
N GLU A 183 22.36 8.00 11.01
CA GLU A 183 23.56 8.45 10.27
C GLU A 183 23.26 8.81 8.81
N ILE A 184 22.03 8.55 8.34
CA ILE A 184 21.62 8.85 6.97
C ILE A 184 21.11 10.28 6.88
N GLU A 185 21.56 11.03 5.87
CA GLU A 185 21.02 12.35 5.57
C GLU A 185 19.48 12.31 5.45
N TRP A 186 18.80 13.32 5.98
CA TRP A 186 17.33 13.39 6.04
C TRP A 186 16.66 13.02 4.70
N LYS A 187 17.17 13.56 3.58
CA LYS A 187 16.63 13.31 2.24
C LYS A 187 16.73 11.85 1.76
N ASN A 188 17.58 11.04 2.38
CA ASN A 188 17.83 9.64 2.04
C ASN A 188 17.20 8.67 3.04
N ARG A 189 16.50 9.19 4.08
CA ARG A 189 15.82 8.34 5.08
C ARG A 189 14.53 7.75 4.51
N ASP A 190 14.21 6.56 4.98
CA ASP A 190 12.95 5.91 4.64
C ASP A 190 11.75 6.74 5.12
N HIS A 191 10.69 6.76 4.34
CA HIS A 191 9.45 7.43 4.72
C HIS A 191 8.57 6.49 5.53
N ALA A 192 8.23 6.87 6.76
CA ALA A 192 7.17 6.23 7.54
C ALA A 192 5.81 6.70 7.00
N LEU A 193 4.94 5.75 6.66
CA LEU A 193 3.63 6.00 6.10
C LEU A 193 2.54 5.39 7.00
N PHE A 194 1.40 6.05 7.02
CA PHE A 194 0.19 5.51 7.61
C PHE A 194 -1.00 5.91 6.73
N VAL A 195 -1.85 4.95 6.42
CA VAL A 195 -3.16 5.18 5.81
C VAL A 195 -4.24 4.72 6.78
N GLY A 196 -5.34 5.44 6.87
CA GLY A 196 -6.41 5.09 7.79
C GLY A 196 -7.72 5.79 7.48
N TYR A 197 -8.79 5.31 8.09
CA TYR A 197 -10.12 5.89 7.99
C TYR A 197 -10.90 5.74 9.30
N MET A 198 -11.90 6.60 9.46
CA MET A 198 -12.80 6.64 10.60
C MET A 198 -14.20 7.07 10.11
N PRO A 199 -15.28 6.48 10.66
CA PRO A 199 -15.32 5.37 11.63
C PRO A 199 -14.82 4.07 11.03
N SER A 200 -14.54 3.07 11.88
CA SER A 200 -14.09 1.73 11.46
C SER A 200 -15.21 0.86 10.86
N SER A 201 -16.45 1.22 11.11
CA SER A 201 -17.68 0.53 10.67
C SER A 201 -18.47 1.42 9.72
#